data_b50fea362caa1321a92f95cb2afc295d
#
_entry.id   b50fea362caa1321a92f95cb2afc295d
#
_cell.length_a   1.000
_cell.length_b   1.000
_cell.length_c   1.000
_cell.angle_alpha   90.00
_cell.angle_beta   90.00
_cell.angle_gamma   90.00
#
_symmetry.space_group_name_H-M   'P 1'
#
loop_
_entity.id
_entity.type
_entity.pdbx_description
1 polymer ?
#
loop_
_entity_poly.entity_id
_entity_poly.type
_entity_poly.pdbx_seq_one_letter_code
_entity_poly.pdbx_strand_id
1 'polypeptide(L)'
;MIQFVYRGIQMKKFTFKKLILMIVIILLISASLFFAGVHYASNSKDPQIDSTLIQNELKEVSELITTDYSYSRIGKYKNSLDLNGWKVPLTEKNFILTYSGHIKLGVNLEQADIHMKNTTIEILLPPVTVLTNIIDEESIEVYDESNNIFNPIQIEDYKNFAIKEKEEARKEAEEKGLYQQA
;
A
#
# COMPACT_ATOMS: atom_id res chain seq x y z
N MET A 1 -27.64 53.36 -79.90
CA MET A 1 -28.50 52.19 -80.12
C MET A 1 -27.79 51.01 -79.48
N ILE A 2 -28.20 50.67 -78.25
CA ILE A 2 -27.56 49.64 -77.41
C ILE A 2 -28.46 48.40 -77.41
N GLN A 3 -27.98 47.31 -78.02
CA GLN A 3 -28.70 46.03 -78.01
C GLN A 3 -28.23 45.25 -76.78
N PHE A 4 -29.21 45.03 -75.89
CA PHE A 4 -29.04 44.08 -74.74
C PHE A 4 -29.25 42.66 -75.26
N VAL A 5 -28.20 41.86 -75.25
CA VAL A 5 -28.29 40.41 -75.52
C VAL A 5 -28.65 39.71 -74.20
N TYR A 6 -29.94 39.32 -74.06
CA TYR A 6 -30.40 38.43 -73.02
C TYR A 6 -29.89 36.99 -73.28
N ARG A 7 -28.93 36.56 -72.55
CA ARG A 7 -28.47 35.17 -72.61
C ARG A 7 -29.37 34.35 -71.64
N GLY A 8 -30.37 33.67 -72.18
CA GLY A 8 -31.27 32.81 -71.44
C GLY A 8 -30.51 31.64 -70.86
N ILE A 9 -30.53 31.58 -69.54
CA ILE A 9 -30.00 30.44 -68.76
C ILE A 9 -30.98 29.28 -69.00
N GLN A 10 -30.57 28.31 -69.78
CA GLN A 10 -31.29 27.04 -69.97
C GLN A 10 -31.19 26.23 -68.71
N MET A 11 -32.19 26.33 -67.83
CA MET A 11 -32.34 25.42 -66.71
C MET A 11 -32.71 24.04 -67.24
N LYS A 12 -31.77 23.12 -67.21
CA LYS A 12 -31.95 21.69 -67.53
C LYS A 12 -33.02 21.15 -66.63
N LYS A 13 -34.20 20.72 -67.16
CA LYS A 13 -35.27 20.09 -66.42
C LYS A 13 -34.72 18.86 -65.68
N PHE A 14 -34.44 19.00 -64.40
CA PHE A 14 -33.99 17.91 -63.54
C PHE A 14 -35.15 16.96 -63.39
N THR A 15 -35.09 15.79 -64.04
CA THR A 15 -36.23 14.85 -64.05
C THR A 15 -36.48 14.39 -62.60
N PHE A 16 -37.70 14.53 -62.13
CA PHE A 16 -38.16 14.22 -60.76
C PHE A 16 -37.62 12.86 -60.25
N LYS A 17 -37.49 11.90 -61.15
CA LYS A 17 -36.86 10.60 -60.89
C LYS A 17 -35.37 10.70 -60.45
N LYS A 18 -34.59 11.62 -61.01
CA LYS A 18 -33.19 11.85 -60.64
C LYS A 18 -33.06 12.53 -59.28
N LEU A 19 -34.02 13.40 -58.93
CA LEU A 19 -34.07 14.03 -57.61
C LEU A 19 -34.32 13.00 -56.50
N ILE A 20 -35.30 12.12 -56.74
CA ILE A 20 -35.64 11.03 -55.80
C ILE A 20 -34.44 10.09 -55.65
N LEU A 21 -33.75 9.72 -56.72
CA LEU A 21 -32.56 8.86 -56.68
C LEU A 21 -31.44 9.52 -55.87
N MET A 22 -31.18 10.81 -56.03
CA MET A 22 -30.19 11.54 -55.24
C MET A 22 -30.53 11.53 -53.74
N ILE A 23 -31.78 11.77 -53.38
CA ILE A 23 -32.26 11.73 -51.96
C ILE A 23 -32.03 10.35 -51.37
N VAL A 24 -32.37 9.28 -52.08
CA VAL A 24 -32.18 7.89 -51.63
C VAL A 24 -30.68 7.59 -51.43
N ILE A 25 -29.81 8.03 -52.33
CA ILE A 25 -28.35 7.83 -52.19
C ILE A 25 -27.83 8.58 -50.95
N ILE A 26 -28.26 9.82 -50.71
CA ILE A 26 -27.86 10.60 -49.53
C ILE A 26 -28.32 9.92 -48.24
N LEU A 27 -29.55 9.38 -48.19
CA LEU A 27 -30.08 8.65 -47.07
C LEU A 27 -29.28 7.36 -46.78
N LEU A 28 -28.91 6.62 -47.84
CA LEU A 28 -28.10 5.41 -47.67
C LEU A 28 -26.69 5.72 -47.16
N ILE A 29 -26.06 6.79 -47.66
CA ILE A 29 -24.76 7.23 -47.18
C ILE A 29 -24.84 7.70 -45.72
N SER A 30 -25.85 8.50 -45.36
CA SER A 30 -26.03 8.96 -43.98
C SER A 30 -26.31 7.80 -42.98
N ALA A 31 -27.11 6.84 -43.40
CA ALA A 31 -27.35 5.60 -42.61
C ALA A 31 -26.05 4.78 -42.44
N SER A 32 -25.28 4.62 -43.53
CA SER A 32 -23.99 3.91 -43.46
C SER A 32 -22.99 4.58 -42.53
N LEU A 33 -22.87 5.92 -42.61
CA LEU A 33 -22.00 6.69 -41.69
C LEU A 33 -22.48 6.62 -40.22
N PHE A 34 -23.79 6.64 -40.01
CA PHE A 34 -24.37 6.49 -38.68
C PHE A 34 -24.06 5.13 -38.07
N PHE A 35 -24.29 4.04 -38.81
CA PHE A 35 -23.95 2.68 -38.33
C PHE A 35 -22.45 2.48 -38.17
N ALA A 36 -21.62 3.02 -39.02
CA ALA A 36 -20.16 2.99 -38.87
C ALA A 36 -19.73 3.77 -37.61
N GLY A 37 -20.31 4.93 -37.33
CA GLY A 37 -20.07 5.73 -36.15
C GLY A 37 -20.47 5.03 -34.86
N VAL A 38 -21.66 4.38 -34.83
CA VAL A 38 -22.13 3.59 -33.67
C VAL A 38 -21.21 2.38 -33.44
N HIS A 39 -20.81 1.68 -34.49
CA HIS A 39 -19.91 0.53 -34.37
C HIS A 39 -18.52 0.95 -33.86
N TYR A 40 -17.99 2.07 -34.32
CA TYR A 40 -16.71 2.60 -33.86
C TYR A 40 -16.79 3.09 -32.39
N ALA A 41 -17.87 3.76 -32.00
CA ALA A 41 -18.09 4.23 -30.64
C ALA A 41 -18.32 3.08 -29.64
N SER A 42 -18.97 1.97 -30.07
CA SER A 42 -19.18 0.78 -29.26
C SER A 42 -17.91 -0.01 -28.97
N ASN A 43 -16.92 0.04 -29.86
CA ASN A 43 -15.63 -0.65 -29.69
C ASN A 43 -14.61 0.14 -28.84
N SER A 44 -14.93 1.36 -28.40
CA SER A 44 -13.95 2.26 -27.79
C SER A 44 -14.12 2.45 -26.28
N LYS A 45 -14.95 1.66 -25.60
CA LYS A 45 -15.18 1.82 -24.15
C LYS A 45 -15.22 0.49 -23.40
N ASP A 46 -14.11 -0.23 -23.39
CA ASP A 46 -13.76 -0.89 -22.16
C ASP A 46 -13.16 0.18 -21.23
N PRO A 47 -13.72 0.42 -20.04
CA PRO A 47 -13.04 1.24 -19.06
C PRO A 47 -11.76 0.49 -18.69
N GLN A 48 -10.64 0.90 -19.27
CA GLN A 48 -9.32 0.49 -18.81
C GLN A 48 -9.18 1.07 -17.42
N ILE A 49 -9.63 0.31 -16.40
CA ILE A 49 -9.23 0.62 -15.03
C ILE A 49 -7.72 0.43 -15.04
N ASP A 50 -7.00 1.54 -14.94
CA ASP A 50 -5.55 1.54 -14.99
C ASP A 50 -5.04 0.88 -13.70
N SER A 51 -4.41 -0.30 -13.83
CA SER A 51 -3.77 -1.00 -12.71
C SER A 51 -2.75 -0.12 -11.99
N THR A 52 -2.16 0.84 -12.70
CA THR A 52 -1.22 1.83 -12.17
C THR A 52 -1.87 2.75 -11.15
N LEU A 53 -3.16 3.12 -11.36
CA LEU A 53 -3.89 3.96 -10.41
C LEU A 53 -4.08 3.21 -9.08
N ILE A 54 -4.57 1.96 -9.15
CA ILE A 54 -4.77 1.13 -7.95
C ILE A 54 -3.45 0.85 -7.25
N GLN A 55 -2.39 0.61 -8.02
CA GLN A 55 -1.05 0.37 -7.49
C GLN A 55 -0.50 1.60 -6.75
N ASN A 56 -0.76 2.80 -7.26
CA ASN A 56 -0.35 4.04 -6.61
C ASN A 56 -1.14 4.30 -5.32
N GLU A 57 -2.47 4.10 -5.33
CA GLU A 57 -3.32 4.23 -4.14
C GLU A 57 -2.93 3.23 -3.04
N LEU A 58 -2.61 1.98 -3.39
CA LEU A 58 -2.14 0.98 -2.43
C LEU A 58 -0.76 1.33 -1.87
N LYS A 59 0.15 1.88 -2.68
CA LYS A 59 1.47 2.34 -2.21
C LYS A 59 1.37 3.54 -1.28
N GLU A 60 0.36 4.40 -1.44
CA GLU A 60 0.14 5.53 -0.54
C GLU A 60 -0.26 5.08 0.87
N VAL A 61 -0.96 3.94 0.99
CA VAL A 61 -1.31 3.33 2.29
C VAL A 61 -0.11 2.63 2.94
N SER A 62 0.88 2.21 2.17
CA SER A 62 2.15 1.53 2.49
C SER A 62 2.05 0.30 3.41
N GLU A 63 1.31 0.33 4.50
CA GLU A 63 1.24 -0.76 5.49
C GLU A 63 -0.21 -1.13 5.81
N LEU A 64 -0.53 -2.43 5.78
CA LEU A 64 -1.80 -2.99 6.26
C LEU A 64 -1.53 -3.75 7.55
N ILE A 65 -1.88 -3.13 8.68
CA ILE A 65 -1.78 -3.77 9.99
C ILE A 65 -2.95 -4.73 10.14
N THR A 66 -2.64 -5.99 10.41
CA THR A 66 -3.62 -7.06 10.58
C THR A 66 -3.78 -7.45 12.05
N THR A 67 -2.71 -7.35 12.85
CA THR A 67 -2.69 -7.70 14.25
C THR A 67 -1.92 -6.65 15.05
N ASP A 68 -2.48 -6.20 16.16
CA ASP A 68 -1.82 -5.37 17.17
C ASP A 68 -1.81 -6.11 18.50
N TYR A 69 -0.62 -6.57 18.89
CA TYR A 69 -0.41 -7.32 20.13
C TYR A 69 0.24 -6.43 21.19
N SER A 70 -0.51 -6.09 22.21
CA SER A 70 -0.03 -5.34 23.36
C SER A 70 0.37 -6.29 24.50
N TYR A 71 1.45 -5.97 25.18
CA TYR A 71 1.95 -6.74 26.30
C TYR A 71 2.43 -5.82 27.44
N SER A 72 2.40 -6.35 28.67
CA SER A 72 3.03 -5.75 29.85
C SER A 72 3.91 -6.79 30.52
N ARG A 73 5.11 -6.41 30.94
CA ARG A 73 6.13 -7.31 31.45
C ARG A 73 6.90 -6.71 32.63
N ILE A 74 7.53 -7.62 33.40
CA ILE A 74 8.57 -7.28 34.35
C ILE A 74 9.88 -7.80 33.79
N GLY A 75 10.74 -6.89 33.40
CA GLY A 75 12.07 -7.21 32.87
C GLY A 75 13.13 -7.08 33.94
N LYS A 76 14.13 -7.95 33.90
CA LYS A 76 15.27 -7.97 34.83
C LYS A 76 16.58 -7.86 34.06
N TYR A 77 17.39 -6.92 34.47
CA TYR A 77 18.75 -6.76 33.95
C TYR A 77 19.76 -7.05 35.07
N LYS A 78 20.82 -7.78 34.72
CA LYS A 78 21.91 -8.08 35.64
C LYS A 78 23.22 -8.15 34.85
N ASN A 79 24.23 -7.44 35.32
CA ASN A 79 25.54 -7.41 34.69
C ASN A 79 26.63 -7.35 35.78
N SER A 80 27.79 -7.92 35.48
CA SER A 80 29.00 -7.85 36.29
C SER A 80 30.19 -7.63 35.34
N LEU A 81 31.26 -7.01 35.83
CA LEU A 81 32.47 -6.94 35.07
C LEU A 81 32.99 -8.34 34.78
N ASP A 82 33.45 -8.55 33.56
CA ASP A 82 34.02 -9.79 33.10
C ASP A 82 35.52 -9.59 32.74
N LEU A 83 36.35 -10.46 33.28
CA LEU A 83 37.77 -10.49 32.97
C LEU A 83 38.15 -11.87 32.41
N ASN A 84 38.22 -11.98 31.07
CA ASN A 84 38.55 -13.24 30.38
C ASN A 84 37.64 -14.43 30.76
N GLY A 85 36.30 -14.19 30.91
CA GLY A 85 35.31 -15.22 31.29
C GLY A 85 35.13 -15.37 32.77
N TRP A 86 35.92 -14.65 33.61
CA TRP A 86 35.73 -14.63 35.07
C TRP A 86 34.97 -13.39 35.50
N LYS A 87 33.79 -13.62 36.14
CA LYS A 87 32.98 -12.52 36.69
C LYS A 87 33.65 -11.98 37.95
N VAL A 88 33.98 -10.70 37.94
CA VAL A 88 34.62 -10.01 39.04
C VAL A 88 33.64 -9.89 40.22
N PRO A 89 33.98 -10.45 41.42
CA PRO A 89 33.09 -10.32 42.58
C PRO A 89 32.86 -8.84 42.96
N LEU A 90 31.71 -8.54 43.55
CA LEU A 90 31.36 -7.21 44.06
C LEU A 90 31.24 -6.13 42.97
N THR A 91 31.08 -6.51 41.68
CA THR A 91 30.89 -5.56 40.57
C THR A 91 29.53 -5.72 39.92
N GLU A 92 28.63 -6.46 40.58
CA GLU A 92 27.29 -6.71 40.07
C GLU A 92 26.45 -5.43 40.14
N LYS A 93 25.79 -5.12 39.05
CA LYS A 93 24.73 -4.13 38.94
C LYS A 93 23.46 -4.80 38.42
N ASN A 94 22.32 -4.36 38.87
CA ASN A 94 21.02 -4.88 38.39
C ASN A 94 19.94 -3.81 38.44
N PHE A 95 18.89 -4.01 37.64
CA PHE A 95 17.64 -3.30 37.78
C PHE A 95 16.46 -4.20 37.38
N ILE A 96 15.31 -3.88 37.92
CA ILE A 96 14.02 -4.51 37.61
C ILE A 96 13.09 -3.39 37.16
N LEU A 97 12.56 -3.52 35.96
CA LEU A 97 11.61 -2.57 35.38
C LEU A 97 10.28 -3.25 35.07
N THR A 98 9.17 -2.55 35.30
CA THR A 98 7.90 -2.85 34.63
C THR A 98 7.77 -1.97 33.40
N TYR A 99 7.21 -2.50 32.33
CA TYR A 99 7.02 -1.79 31.08
C TYR A 99 5.93 -2.45 30.24
N SER A 100 5.33 -1.67 29.37
CA SER A 100 4.41 -2.14 28.34
C SER A 100 5.01 -1.92 26.96
N GLY A 101 4.50 -2.64 25.98
CA GLY A 101 4.90 -2.49 24.61
C GLY A 101 3.87 -3.08 23.67
N HIS A 102 4.08 -2.91 22.38
CA HIS A 102 3.24 -3.51 21.36
C HIS A 102 4.01 -3.91 20.10
N ILE A 103 3.51 -4.97 19.47
CA ILE A 103 3.99 -5.48 18.21
C ILE A 103 2.85 -5.39 17.21
N LYS A 104 3.08 -4.69 16.09
CA LYS A 104 2.16 -4.65 14.98
C LYS A 104 2.65 -5.58 13.89
N LEU A 105 1.81 -6.53 13.51
CA LEU A 105 2.01 -7.44 12.40
C LEU A 105 1.15 -7.01 11.23
N GLY A 106 1.63 -7.25 10.03
CA GLY A 106 0.90 -6.90 8.83
C GLY A 106 1.72 -7.10 7.56
N VAL A 107 1.22 -6.58 6.47
CA VAL A 107 1.85 -6.66 5.15
C VAL A 107 2.27 -5.28 4.66
N ASN A 108 3.42 -5.21 4.00
CA ASN A 108 3.84 -4.00 3.30
C ASN A 108 3.23 -4.01 1.90
N LEU A 109 2.23 -3.14 1.68
CA LEU A 109 1.51 -3.04 0.41
C LEU A 109 2.35 -2.51 -0.74
N GLU A 110 3.49 -1.86 -0.46
CA GLU A 110 4.44 -1.46 -1.51
C GLU A 110 5.01 -2.67 -2.27
N GLN A 111 5.04 -3.84 -1.60
CA GLN A 111 5.53 -5.10 -2.14
C GLN A 111 4.40 -5.97 -2.73
N ALA A 112 3.15 -5.49 -2.73
CA ALA A 112 2.02 -6.21 -3.30
C ALA A 112 2.10 -6.21 -4.83
N ASP A 113 1.81 -7.36 -5.45
CA ASP A 113 1.71 -7.51 -6.90
C ASP A 113 0.25 -7.42 -7.34
N ILE A 114 -0.02 -6.55 -8.31
CA ILE A 114 -1.37 -6.26 -8.78
C ILE A 114 -1.49 -6.67 -10.24
N HIS A 115 -2.34 -7.65 -10.50
CA HIS A 115 -2.63 -8.15 -11.84
C HIS A 115 -4.08 -7.87 -12.22
N MET A 116 -4.28 -7.26 -13.38
CA MET A 116 -5.61 -7.08 -13.96
C MET A 116 -5.86 -8.14 -15.02
N LYS A 117 -6.96 -8.87 -14.87
CA LYS A 117 -7.41 -9.87 -15.86
C LYS A 117 -8.88 -9.63 -16.18
N ASN A 118 -9.14 -9.05 -17.36
CA ASN A 118 -10.47 -8.61 -17.78
C ASN A 118 -11.06 -7.58 -16.79
N THR A 119 -12.14 -7.96 -16.08
CA THR A 119 -12.83 -7.16 -15.05
C THR A 119 -12.45 -7.54 -13.63
N THR A 120 -11.47 -8.43 -13.45
CA THR A 120 -11.01 -8.92 -12.14
C THR A 120 -9.66 -8.32 -11.83
N ILE A 121 -9.51 -7.82 -10.61
CA ILE A 121 -8.25 -7.37 -10.03
C ILE A 121 -7.79 -8.45 -9.07
N GLU A 122 -6.60 -8.99 -9.30
CA GLU A 122 -5.93 -9.95 -8.42
C GLU A 122 -4.79 -9.22 -7.72
N ILE A 123 -4.80 -9.25 -6.38
CA ILE A 123 -3.78 -8.64 -5.54
C ILE A 123 -3.07 -9.74 -4.77
N LEU A 124 -1.80 -9.94 -5.05
CA LEU A 124 -0.93 -10.87 -4.34
C LEU A 124 -0.23 -10.13 -3.21
N LEU A 125 -0.60 -10.44 -1.98
CA LEU A 125 0.00 -9.82 -0.80
C LEU A 125 1.31 -10.53 -0.44
N PRO A 126 2.33 -9.78 0.03
CA PRO A 126 3.55 -10.36 0.56
C PRO A 126 3.27 -11.06 1.90
N PRO A 127 4.20 -11.87 2.42
CA PRO A 127 4.04 -12.52 3.72
C PRO A 127 3.93 -11.48 4.84
N VAL A 128 3.18 -11.85 5.89
CA VAL A 128 3.05 -11.05 7.11
C VAL A 128 4.40 -10.90 7.80
N THR A 129 4.72 -9.69 8.21
CA THR A 129 5.97 -9.34 8.91
C THR A 129 5.69 -8.46 10.11
N VAL A 130 6.71 -8.26 10.95
CA VAL A 130 6.67 -7.25 12.01
C VAL A 130 6.87 -5.88 11.38
N LEU A 131 5.83 -5.06 11.41
CA LEU A 131 5.88 -3.67 10.96
C LEU A 131 6.42 -2.76 12.06
N THR A 132 6.02 -3.01 13.31
CA THR A 132 6.43 -2.21 14.46
C THR A 132 6.63 -3.12 15.68
N ASN A 133 7.69 -2.83 16.45
CA ASN A 133 7.96 -3.46 17.75
C ASN A 133 8.55 -2.40 18.69
N ILE A 134 7.73 -1.85 19.55
CA ILE A 134 8.12 -0.77 20.44
C ILE A 134 7.80 -1.08 21.90
N ILE A 135 8.61 -0.54 22.80
CA ILE A 135 8.32 -0.41 24.22
C ILE A 135 7.79 1.00 24.41
N ASP A 136 6.70 1.14 25.14
CA ASP A 136 6.13 2.43 25.51
C ASP A 136 7.01 3.01 26.63
N GLU A 137 7.76 4.04 26.29
CA GLU A 137 8.71 4.68 27.18
C GLU A 137 8.02 5.32 28.40
N GLU A 138 6.79 5.81 28.24
CA GLU A 138 6.00 6.41 29.32
C GLU A 138 5.49 5.35 30.34
N SER A 139 5.46 4.09 29.94
CA SER A 139 5.04 2.97 30.78
C SER A 139 6.16 2.37 31.64
N ILE A 140 7.41 2.86 31.44
CA ILE A 140 8.57 2.30 32.15
C ILE A 140 8.58 2.78 33.61
N GLU A 141 8.50 1.83 34.52
CA GLU A 141 8.63 2.10 35.96
C GLU A 141 9.78 1.27 36.54
N VAL A 142 10.66 1.92 37.29
CA VAL A 142 11.76 1.28 38.00
C VAL A 142 11.20 0.68 39.30
N TYR A 143 11.18 -0.63 39.40
CA TYR A 143 10.76 -1.34 40.60
C TYR A 143 11.89 -1.49 41.62
N ASP A 144 13.10 -1.82 41.11
CA ASP A 144 14.30 -1.98 41.93
C ASP A 144 15.54 -1.65 41.10
N GLU A 145 16.54 -1.02 41.75
CA GLU A 145 17.80 -0.68 41.12
C GLU A 145 18.95 -0.82 42.12
N SER A 146 19.95 -1.59 41.77
CA SER A 146 21.19 -1.69 42.55
C SER A 146 22.37 -1.25 41.68
N ASN A 147 22.86 -0.05 41.99
CA ASN A 147 24.00 0.53 41.34
C ASN A 147 25.32 0.12 42.01
N ASN A 148 26.40 0.07 41.27
CA ASN A 148 27.70 -0.35 41.77
C ASN A 148 28.79 0.70 41.48
N ILE A 149 29.61 1.04 42.45
CA ILE A 149 30.66 2.08 42.31
C ILE A 149 31.70 1.69 41.27
N PHE A 150 32.03 0.41 41.15
CA PHE A 150 33.03 -0.11 40.19
C PHE A 150 32.42 -0.47 38.83
N ASN A 151 31.11 -0.59 38.77
CA ASN A 151 30.36 -0.92 37.56
C ASN A 151 29.02 -0.18 37.56
N PRO A 152 28.99 1.15 37.40
CA PRO A 152 27.76 1.93 37.45
C PRO A 152 26.82 1.59 36.32
N ILE A 153 25.51 1.71 36.57
CA ILE A 153 24.49 1.58 35.53
C ILE A 153 24.68 2.73 34.54
N GLN A 154 24.60 2.39 33.25
CA GLN A 154 24.78 3.32 32.13
C GLN A 154 23.56 3.26 31.19
N ILE A 155 23.36 4.29 30.39
CA ILE A 155 22.31 4.35 29.37
C ILE A 155 22.41 3.13 28.41
N GLU A 156 23.63 2.67 28.12
CA GLU A 156 23.86 1.50 27.28
C GLU A 156 23.26 0.20 27.88
N ASP A 157 23.17 0.09 29.20
CA ASP A 157 22.53 -1.05 29.88
C ASP A 157 21.02 -1.06 29.60
N TYR A 158 20.37 0.09 29.67
CA TYR A 158 18.94 0.22 29.32
C TYR A 158 18.68 -0.04 27.84
N LYS A 159 19.57 0.43 26.95
CA LYS A 159 19.50 0.15 25.53
C LYS A 159 19.59 -1.35 25.24
N ASN A 160 20.59 -2.01 25.82
CA ASN A 160 20.80 -3.46 25.67
C ASN A 160 19.62 -4.25 26.25
N PHE A 161 19.09 -3.83 27.39
CA PHE A 161 17.89 -4.38 27.98
C PHE A 161 16.71 -4.25 27.00
N ALA A 162 16.42 -3.05 26.48
CA ALA A 162 15.30 -2.83 25.57
C ALA A 162 15.41 -3.66 24.27
N ILE A 163 16.60 -3.79 23.71
CA ILE A 163 16.83 -4.63 22.52
C ILE A 163 16.50 -6.09 22.82
N LYS A 164 16.97 -6.61 23.96
CA LYS A 164 16.71 -7.98 24.39
C LYS A 164 15.22 -8.23 24.61
N GLU A 165 14.55 -7.33 25.31
CA GLU A 165 13.13 -7.48 25.65
C GLU A 165 12.23 -7.40 24.39
N LYS A 166 12.58 -6.57 23.42
CA LYS A 166 11.90 -6.55 22.11
C LYS A 166 12.06 -7.87 21.36
N GLU A 167 13.24 -8.47 21.40
CA GLU A 167 13.48 -9.77 20.75
C GLU A 167 12.70 -10.89 21.46
N GLU A 168 12.64 -10.89 22.79
CA GLU A 168 11.84 -11.85 23.56
C GLU A 168 10.34 -11.67 23.28
N ALA A 169 9.88 -10.42 23.15
CA ALA A 169 8.48 -10.16 22.78
C ALA A 169 8.15 -10.65 21.37
N ARG A 170 9.08 -10.49 20.42
CA ARG A 170 8.93 -11.00 19.06
C ARG A 170 8.84 -12.54 19.03
N LYS A 171 9.70 -13.23 19.76
CA LYS A 171 9.66 -14.70 19.89
C LYS A 171 8.35 -15.19 20.49
N GLU A 172 7.88 -14.53 21.53
CA GLU A 172 6.59 -14.88 22.14
C GLU A 172 5.42 -14.68 21.16
N ALA A 173 5.44 -13.62 20.36
CA ALA A 173 4.44 -13.40 19.33
C ALA A 173 4.44 -14.52 18.28
N GLU A 174 5.62 -15.02 17.89
CA GLU A 174 5.79 -16.15 17.01
C GLU A 174 5.29 -17.46 17.63
N GLU A 175 5.68 -17.75 18.88
CA GLU A 175 5.25 -18.94 19.63
C GLU A 175 3.72 -18.96 19.86
N LYS A 176 3.10 -17.81 20.05
CA LYS A 176 1.64 -17.67 20.15
C LYS A 176 0.92 -17.82 18.79
N GLY A 177 1.64 -17.99 17.70
CA GLY A 177 1.07 -18.15 16.38
C GLY A 177 0.41 -16.88 15.82
N LEU A 178 0.82 -15.69 16.28
CA LEU A 178 0.18 -14.42 15.85
C LEU A 178 0.41 -14.13 14.37
N TYR A 179 1.51 -14.61 13.80
CA TYR A 179 1.81 -14.48 12.36
C TYR A 179 0.85 -15.28 11.46
N GLN A 180 0.27 -16.38 11.99
CA GLN A 180 -0.71 -17.18 11.26
C GLN A 180 -2.13 -16.64 11.40
N GLN A 181 -2.37 -15.78 12.38
CA GLN A 181 -3.68 -15.14 12.64
C GLN A 181 -3.79 -13.77 11.95
N ALA A 182 -2.67 -13.22 11.56
CA ALA A 182 -2.57 -11.95 10.87
C ALA A 182 -2.74 -12.13 9.35
#